data_ca28af5a96ee70f09b83d157803f3528
#
_entry.id   ca28af5a96ee70f09b83d157803f3528
#
_cell.length_a   1.000
_cell.length_b   1.000
_cell.length_c   1.000
_cell.angle_alpha   90.00
_cell.angle_beta   90.00
_cell.angle_gamma   90.00
#
_symmetry.space_group_name_H-M   'P 1'
#
loop_
_entity.id
_entity.type
_entity.pdbx_description
1 polymer ?
#
loop_
_entity_poly.entity_id
_entity_poly.type
_entity_poly.pdbx_seq_one_letter_code
_entity_poly.pdbx_strand_id
1 'polypeptide(L)'
;HKSIGGYHAAKLRRYQEIIEEHIQGEITSLFKKFPEAGADMTKLDANLTPVLNMLNTRYFIFPLQGGETVPVFNPYALGNAWFVDEVEYVDNANGEIDALHRINPRNTAVVDRKFAEVLKPVAATDSLRQITLKTYEPNALTYEVSSEQGGLVVFSEIYYPGWRSYLDGKEVLHGRADYVLRAMNVPAGKHTVEFRFDPKSLHVTEAIAFTALAVLVLGAVLAIVWKLRKRK
;
A
#
# COMPACT_ATOMS: atom_id res chain seq x y z
N HIS A 1 -6.77 1.28 -15.25
CA HIS A 1 -6.79 0.21 -14.25
C HIS A 1 -5.43 0.13 -13.55
N LYS A 2 -5.44 -0.10 -12.24
CA LYS A 2 -4.22 -0.36 -11.48
C LYS A 2 -3.71 -1.75 -11.84
N SER A 3 -2.41 -1.86 -12.07
CA SER A 3 -1.72 -3.13 -12.32
C SER A 3 -0.67 -3.36 -11.25
N ILE A 4 -0.51 -4.61 -10.81
CA ILE A 4 0.55 -5.03 -9.88
C ILE A 4 1.90 -5.00 -10.58
N GLY A 5 1.94 -5.36 -11.87
CA GLY A 5 3.12 -5.22 -12.71
C GLY A 5 3.02 -3.96 -13.58
N GLY A 6 4.08 -3.18 -13.62
CA GLY A 6 4.19 -2.01 -14.49
C GLY A 6 5.62 -1.83 -14.97
N TYR A 7 5.78 -1.39 -16.21
CA TYR A 7 7.09 -0.99 -16.71
C TYR A 7 7.37 0.45 -16.25
N HIS A 8 8.13 0.61 -15.17
CA HIS A 8 8.59 1.91 -14.68
C HIS A 8 10.07 1.83 -14.33
N ALA A 9 10.86 2.81 -14.80
CA ALA A 9 12.30 2.83 -14.57
C ALA A 9 12.66 3.03 -13.08
N ALA A 10 11.85 3.79 -12.33
CA ALA A 10 12.02 4.01 -10.90
C ALA A 10 11.10 3.08 -10.11
N LYS A 11 11.59 1.90 -9.75
CA LYS A 11 10.87 0.93 -8.91
C LYS A 11 11.27 1.07 -7.46
N LEU A 12 10.31 0.91 -6.54
CA LEU A 12 10.62 0.74 -5.13
C LEU A 12 11.34 -0.59 -4.94
N ARG A 13 12.53 -0.56 -4.32
CA ARG A 13 13.36 -1.75 -4.14
C ARG A 13 12.59 -2.90 -3.48
N ARG A 14 11.92 -2.67 -2.36
CA ARG A 14 11.13 -3.69 -1.67
C ARG A 14 10.01 -4.26 -2.53
N TYR A 15 9.40 -3.43 -3.38
CA TYR A 15 8.37 -3.91 -4.29
C TYR A 15 8.95 -4.78 -5.41
N GLN A 16 10.15 -4.47 -5.87
CA GLN A 16 10.86 -5.32 -6.83
C GLN A 16 11.26 -6.66 -6.20
N GLU A 17 11.76 -6.64 -4.97
CA GLU A 17 12.12 -7.85 -4.21
C GLU A 17 10.90 -8.78 -4.02
N ILE A 18 9.72 -8.24 -3.68
CA ILE A 18 8.51 -9.07 -3.53
C ILE A 18 8.01 -9.63 -4.88
N ILE A 19 8.25 -8.93 -5.98
CA ILE A 19 7.97 -9.45 -7.33
C ILE A 19 8.84 -10.67 -7.60
N GLU A 20 10.13 -10.58 -7.33
CA GLU A 20 11.12 -11.61 -7.63
C GLU A 20 10.95 -12.83 -6.73
N GLU A 21 10.79 -12.64 -5.42
CA GLU A 21 10.74 -13.72 -4.43
C GLU A 21 9.38 -14.44 -4.36
N HIS A 22 8.27 -13.72 -4.64
CA HIS A 22 6.93 -14.26 -4.44
C HIS A 22 6.06 -14.21 -5.68
N ILE A 23 5.85 -13.01 -6.25
CA ILE A 23 4.80 -12.81 -7.27
C ILE A 23 5.06 -13.64 -8.53
N GLN A 24 6.31 -13.75 -8.98
CA GLN A 24 6.65 -14.55 -10.16
C GLN A 24 6.35 -16.04 -9.94
N GLY A 25 6.67 -16.57 -8.76
CA GLY A 25 6.37 -17.94 -8.37
C GLY A 25 4.87 -18.22 -8.27
N GLU A 26 4.13 -17.31 -7.65
CA GLU A 26 2.67 -17.39 -7.53
C GLU A 26 1.98 -17.37 -8.90
N ILE A 27 2.37 -16.45 -9.78
CA ILE A 27 1.85 -16.37 -11.15
C ILE A 27 2.15 -17.67 -11.91
N THR A 28 3.38 -18.17 -11.85
CA THR A 28 3.77 -19.41 -12.53
C THR A 28 2.93 -20.60 -12.04
N SER A 29 2.74 -20.70 -10.72
CA SER A 29 1.93 -21.74 -10.09
C SER A 29 0.47 -21.63 -10.48
N LEU A 30 -0.07 -20.41 -10.52
CA LEU A 30 -1.44 -20.15 -10.92
C LEU A 30 -1.68 -20.54 -12.37
N PHE A 31 -0.82 -20.12 -13.29
CA PHE A 31 -0.95 -20.44 -14.73
C PHE A 31 -0.90 -21.94 -15.01
N LYS A 32 -0.15 -22.70 -14.20
CA LYS A 32 -0.09 -24.16 -14.28
C LYS A 32 -1.36 -24.81 -13.75
N LYS A 33 -1.81 -24.41 -12.56
CA LYS A 33 -2.92 -25.09 -11.85
C LYS A 33 -4.32 -24.67 -12.32
N PHE A 34 -4.47 -23.47 -12.86
CA PHE A 34 -5.78 -22.96 -13.30
C PHE A 34 -6.45 -23.81 -14.39
N PRO A 35 -5.75 -24.23 -15.47
CA PRO A 35 -6.33 -25.16 -16.44
C PRO A 35 -6.68 -26.54 -15.84
N GLU A 36 -5.83 -27.05 -14.92
CA GLU A 36 -6.06 -28.33 -14.23
C GLU A 36 -7.32 -28.29 -13.36
N ALA A 37 -7.67 -27.13 -12.82
CA ALA A 37 -8.90 -26.87 -12.05
C ALA A 37 -10.14 -26.65 -12.94
N GLY A 38 -10.04 -26.84 -14.27
CA GLY A 38 -11.13 -26.59 -15.22
C GLY A 38 -11.44 -25.11 -15.40
N ALA A 39 -10.42 -24.26 -15.27
CA ALA A 39 -10.51 -22.80 -15.37
C ALA A 39 -11.45 -22.16 -14.33
N ASP A 40 -11.51 -22.74 -13.14
CA ASP A 40 -12.35 -22.28 -12.04
C ASP A 40 -11.49 -21.94 -10.82
N MET A 41 -11.38 -20.64 -10.51
CA MET A 41 -10.61 -20.13 -9.38
C MET A 41 -11.09 -20.67 -8.03
N THR A 42 -12.38 -20.97 -7.89
CA THR A 42 -12.96 -21.47 -6.62
C THR A 42 -12.50 -22.88 -6.25
N LYS A 43 -11.95 -23.61 -7.22
CA LYS A 43 -11.38 -24.96 -7.01
C LYS A 43 -9.89 -24.93 -6.67
N LEU A 44 -9.27 -23.76 -6.70
CA LEU A 44 -7.88 -23.59 -6.30
C LEU A 44 -7.77 -23.29 -4.80
N ASP A 45 -6.64 -23.65 -4.22
CA ASP A 45 -6.32 -23.28 -2.84
C ASP A 45 -6.19 -21.74 -2.74
N ALA A 46 -6.87 -21.15 -1.75
CA ALA A 46 -6.76 -19.72 -1.43
C ALA A 46 -5.31 -19.27 -1.13
N ASN A 47 -4.48 -20.22 -0.63
CA ASN A 47 -3.06 -19.98 -0.33
C ASN A 47 -2.14 -20.19 -1.53
N LEU A 48 -2.68 -20.39 -2.73
CA LEU A 48 -1.87 -20.49 -3.95
C LEU A 48 -1.20 -19.16 -4.32
N THR A 49 -1.86 -18.05 -3.99
CA THR A 49 -1.43 -16.70 -4.36
C THR A 49 -1.57 -15.71 -3.19
N PRO A 50 -0.98 -16.00 -2.01
CA PRO A 50 -1.19 -15.21 -0.80
C PRO A 50 -0.70 -13.77 -0.95
N VAL A 51 0.44 -13.54 -1.61
CA VAL A 51 0.99 -12.19 -1.83
C VAL A 51 0.16 -11.41 -2.85
N LEU A 52 -0.28 -12.03 -3.92
CA LEU A 52 -1.21 -11.41 -4.86
C LEU A 52 -2.56 -11.09 -4.21
N ASN A 53 -3.04 -11.92 -3.29
CA ASN A 53 -4.28 -11.69 -2.55
C ASN A 53 -4.16 -10.48 -1.61
N MET A 54 -3.05 -10.33 -0.87
CA MET A 54 -2.82 -9.18 0.01
C MET A 54 -2.61 -7.86 -0.77
N LEU A 55 -2.10 -7.96 -1.99
CA LEU A 55 -1.99 -6.82 -2.92
C LEU A 55 -3.31 -6.50 -3.63
N ASN A 56 -4.43 -7.10 -3.19
CA ASN A 56 -5.78 -6.89 -3.72
C ASN A 56 -5.88 -7.14 -5.24
N THR A 57 -5.22 -8.18 -5.74
CA THR A 57 -5.32 -8.60 -7.13
C THR A 57 -6.71 -9.18 -7.39
N ARG A 58 -7.61 -8.38 -7.94
CA ARG A 58 -9.00 -8.77 -8.19
C ARG A 58 -9.20 -9.58 -9.46
N TYR A 59 -8.33 -9.40 -10.44
CA TYR A 59 -8.42 -10.08 -11.72
C TYR A 59 -7.04 -10.53 -12.18
N PHE A 60 -6.99 -11.74 -12.70
CA PHE A 60 -5.87 -12.26 -13.46
C PHE A 60 -6.20 -12.20 -14.95
N ILE A 61 -5.27 -11.76 -15.76
CA ILE A 61 -5.45 -11.69 -17.21
C ILE A 61 -4.76 -12.89 -17.84
N PHE A 62 -5.55 -13.84 -18.31
CA PHE A 62 -5.02 -15.04 -18.94
C PHE A 62 -4.96 -14.86 -20.47
N PRO A 63 -3.85 -15.23 -21.11
CA PRO A 63 -3.75 -15.27 -22.57
C PRO A 63 -4.57 -16.45 -23.13
N LEU A 64 -5.27 -16.21 -24.21
CA LEU A 64 -5.95 -17.23 -25.01
C LEU A 64 -5.19 -17.52 -26.29
N GLN A 65 -5.54 -18.63 -26.97
CA GLN A 65 -5.05 -18.91 -28.32
C GLN A 65 -5.52 -17.79 -29.26
N GLY A 66 -4.61 -17.30 -30.10
CA GLY A 66 -4.90 -16.19 -31.02
C GLY A 66 -4.53 -14.80 -30.50
N GLY A 67 -3.94 -14.68 -29.31
CA GLY A 67 -3.47 -13.41 -28.74
C GLY A 67 -4.54 -12.61 -27.99
N GLU A 68 -5.74 -13.14 -27.88
CA GLU A 68 -6.78 -12.59 -27.01
C GLU A 68 -6.47 -12.83 -25.54
N THR A 69 -7.11 -12.08 -24.65
CA THR A 69 -6.97 -12.24 -23.20
C THR A 69 -8.33 -12.30 -22.52
N VAL A 70 -8.42 -13.05 -21.44
CA VAL A 70 -9.63 -13.13 -20.63
C VAL A 70 -9.34 -12.69 -19.18
N PRO A 71 -10.13 -11.77 -18.59
CA PRO A 71 -10.05 -11.45 -17.19
C PRO A 71 -10.75 -12.51 -16.34
N VAL A 72 -10.03 -13.09 -15.39
CA VAL A 72 -10.56 -14.07 -14.44
C VAL A 72 -10.61 -13.44 -13.06
N PHE A 73 -11.78 -13.44 -12.44
CA PHE A 73 -11.97 -12.89 -11.11
C PHE A 73 -11.27 -13.74 -10.05
N ASN A 74 -10.58 -13.07 -9.12
CA ASN A 74 -9.95 -13.69 -7.95
C ASN A 74 -10.86 -13.53 -6.71
N PRO A 75 -11.51 -14.60 -6.25
CA PRO A 75 -12.38 -14.55 -5.07
C PRO A 75 -11.59 -14.44 -3.75
N TYR A 76 -10.29 -14.64 -3.77
CA TYR A 76 -9.41 -14.70 -2.60
C TYR A 76 -8.70 -13.39 -2.28
N ALA A 77 -8.85 -12.35 -3.12
CA ALA A 77 -8.29 -11.03 -2.86
C ALA A 77 -8.77 -10.49 -1.50
N LEU A 78 -7.85 -9.95 -0.69
CA LEU A 78 -8.16 -9.51 0.68
C LEU A 78 -8.89 -8.15 0.74
N GLY A 79 -9.05 -7.49 -0.39
CA GLY A 79 -9.71 -6.19 -0.46
C GLY A 79 -8.74 -5.02 -0.23
N ASN A 80 -9.31 -3.84 0.00
CA ASN A 80 -8.51 -2.63 0.19
C ASN A 80 -7.87 -2.54 1.59
N ALA A 81 -8.47 -3.22 2.57
CA ALA A 81 -7.95 -3.36 3.92
C ALA A 81 -8.66 -4.51 4.64
N TRP A 82 -8.01 -5.11 5.62
CA TRP A 82 -8.56 -6.20 6.43
C TRP A 82 -7.96 -6.21 7.82
N PHE A 83 -8.66 -6.83 8.77
CA PHE A 83 -8.15 -7.09 10.11
C PHE A 83 -7.28 -8.35 10.13
N VAL A 84 -6.24 -8.33 10.95
CA VAL A 84 -5.44 -9.50 11.28
C VAL A 84 -5.48 -9.75 12.80
N ASP A 85 -5.43 -11.02 13.18
CA ASP A 85 -5.53 -11.44 14.58
C ASP A 85 -4.17 -11.75 15.20
N GLU A 86 -3.18 -12.04 14.35
CA GLU A 86 -1.85 -12.45 14.75
C GLU A 86 -0.78 -11.57 14.13
N VAL A 87 0.36 -11.46 14.81
CA VAL A 87 1.55 -10.77 14.32
C VAL A 87 2.76 -11.67 14.54
N GLU A 88 3.49 -11.92 13.45
CA GLU A 88 4.82 -12.50 13.50
C GLU A 88 5.86 -11.37 13.48
N TYR A 89 6.56 -11.16 14.60
CA TYR A 89 7.62 -10.18 14.67
C TYR A 89 8.96 -10.76 14.22
N VAL A 90 9.62 -10.03 13.33
CA VAL A 90 10.93 -10.37 12.76
C VAL A 90 11.93 -9.23 12.96
N ASP A 91 13.22 -9.54 12.91
CA ASP A 91 14.26 -8.59 13.29
C ASP A 91 14.76 -7.72 12.13
N ASN A 92 14.45 -8.09 10.88
CA ASN A 92 14.98 -7.41 9.69
C ASN A 92 14.14 -7.70 8.43
N ALA A 93 14.52 -7.04 7.34
CA ALA A 93 13.85 -7.13 6.04
C ALA A 93 13.86 -8.54 5.43
N ASN A 94 14.94 -9.29 5.60
CA ASN A 94 15.01 -10.67 5.10
C ASN A 94 14.01 -11.56 5.86
N GLY A 95 13.93 -11.42 7.18
CA GLY A 95 12.92 -12.12 7.97
C GLY A 95 11.49 -11.75 7.57
N GLU A 96 11.22 -10.47 7.21
CA GLU A 96 9.89 -10.06 6.73
C GLU A 96 9.51 -10.76 5.42
N ILE A 97 10.42 -10.77 4.43
CA ILE A 97 10.11 -11.36 3.11
C ILE A 97 10.05 -12.88 3.18
N ASP A 98 10.95 -13.52 3.95
CA ASP A 98 10.96 -14.96 4.13
C ASP A 98 9.70 -15.48 4.86
N ALA A 99 9.19 -14.69 5.81
CA ALA A 99 7.99 -15.06 6.56
C ALA A 99 6.74 -15.14 5.67
N LEU A 100 6.65 -14.38 4.59
CA LEU A 100 5.53 -14.42 3.64
C LEU A 100 5.38 -15.79 2.95
N HIS A 101 6.41 -16.66 2.95
CA HIS A 101 6.31 -18.02 2.42
C HIS A 101 5.50 -18.98 3.32
N ARG A 102 5.35 -18.65 4.62
CA ARG A 102 4.77 -19.58 5.61
C ARG A 102 3.53 -19.04 6.32
N ILE A 103 3.29 -17.75 6.29
CA ILE A 103 2.09 -17.16 6.89
C ILE A 103 0.92 -17.14 5.93
N ASN A 104 -0.28 -16.99 6.48
CA ASN A 104 -1.45 -16.59 5.71
C ASN A 104 -1.75 -15.10 6.00
N PRO A 105 -1.50 -14.19 5.03
CA PRO A 105 -1.69 -12.75 5.24
C PRO A 105 -3.13 -12.36 5.62
N ARG A 106 -4.11 -13.23 5.41
CA ARG A 106 -5.49 -13.00 5.84
C ARG A 106 -5.61 -12.90 7.36
N ASN A 107 -4.82 -13.66 8.09
CA ASN A 107 -4.96 -13.80 9.55
C ASN A 107 -3.74 -13.26 10.31
N THR A 108 -2.56 -13.35 9.71
CA THR A 108 -1.28 -13.04 10.34
C THR A 108 -0.54 -11.98 9.55
N ALA A 109 -0.11 -10.90 10.21
CA ALA A 109 0.77 -9.91 9.62
C ALA A 109 2.23 -10.16 10.03
N VAL A 110 3.17 -9.98 9.11
CA VAL A 110 4.61 -9.95 9.44
C VAL A 110 5.05 -8.53 9.69
N VAL A 111 5.70 -8.29 10.82
CA VAL A 111 6.07 -6.94 11.27
C VAL A 111 7.54 -6.92 11.74
N ASP A 112 8.33 -6.00 11.19
CA ASP A 112 9.67 -5.68 11.70
C ASP A 112 9.55 -5.16 13.15
N ARG A 113 10.34 -5.69 14.08
CA ARG A 113 10.31 -5.32 15.52
C ARG A 113 10.38 -3.84 15.79
N LYS A 114 10.96 -3.04 14.89
CA LYS A 114 10.97 -1.57 15.04
C LYS A 114 9.57 -0.94 15.03
N PHE A 115 8.56 -1.64 14.51
CA PHE A 115 7.16 -1.23 14.54
C PHE A 115 6.35 -1.92 15.65
N ALA A 116 6.94 -2.77 16.48
CA ALA A 116 6.23 -3.55 17.49
C ALA A 116 5.46 -2.69 18.52
N GLU A 117 5.95 -1.48 18.82
CA GLU A 117 5.24 -0.55 19.70
C GLU A 117 4.01 0.09 19.04
N VAL A 118 3.98 0.18 17.71
CA VAL A 118 2.91 0.80 16.94
C VAL A 118 1.89 -0.23 16.46
N LEU A 119 2.35 -1.44 16.12
CA LEU A 119 1.53 -2.50 15.53
C LEU A 119 1.46 -3.68 16.50
N LYS A 120 0.35 -3.77 17.23
CA LYS A 120 0.14 -4.83 18.25
C LYS A 120 -1.05 -5.70 17.83
N PRO A 121 -0.94 -7.04 17.94
CA PRO A 121 -2.08 -7.90 17.70
C PRO A 121 -3.17 -7.61 18.74
N VAL A 122 -4.41 -7.64 18.30
CA VAL A 122 -5.58 -7.66 19.17
C VAL A 122 -6.34 -8.92 18.79
N ALA A 123 -6.22 -9.95 19.64
CA ALA A 123 -7.01 -11.15 19.46
C ALA A 123 -8.48 -10.79 19.69
N ALA A 124 -9.24 -10.75 18.62
CA ALA A 124 -10.63 -10.38 18.70
C ALA A 124 -11.50 -11.50 18.11
N THR A 125 -12.51 -11.87 18.87
CA THR A 125 -13.57 -12.81 18.44
C THR A 125 -14.75 -12.09 17.77
N ASP A 126 -14.56 -10.81 17.43
CA ASP A 126 -15.58 -9.92 16.88
C ASP A 126 -15.93 -10.32 15.44
N SER A 127 -17.15 -10.81 15.25
CA SER A 127 -17.70 -11.16 13.93
C SER A 127 -18.24 -9.95 13.14
N LEU A 128 -18.32 -8.77 13.75
CA LEU A 128 -18.90 -7.57 13.15
C LEU A 128 -17.85 -6.57 12.62
N ARG A 129 -16.65 -7.06 12.36
CA ARG A 129 -15.57 -6.24 11.79
C ARG A 129 -15.89 -5.83 10.36
N GLN A 130 -15.91 -4.53 10.11
CA GLN A 130 -16.17 -3.99 8.77
C GLN A 130 -15.17 -2.88 8.44
N ILE A 131 -14.65 -2.92 7.21
CA ILE A 131 -13.81 -1.87 6.65
C ILE A 131 -14.37 -1.49 5.28
N THR A 132 -14.59 -0.21 5.07
CA THR A 132 -15.10 0.32 3.80
C THR A 132 -14.19 1.46 3.32
N LEU A 133 -13.62 1.33 2.13
CA LEU A 133 -12.95 2.43 1.46
C LEU A 133 -13.99 3.42 0.96
N LYS A 134 -13.95 4.67 1.42
CA LYS A 134 -14.90 5.75 1.07
C LYS A 134 -14.39 6.62 -0.05
N THR A 135 -13.14 7.07 0.05
CA THR A 135 -12.51 7.89 -0.98
C THR A 135 -11.15 7.34 -1.36
N TYR A 136 -10.83 7.44 -2.62
CA TYR A 136 -9.55 7.03 -3.19
C TYR A 136 -9.04 8.11 -4.13
N GLU A 137 -8.20 8.99 -3.59
CA GLU A 137 -7.52 10.05 -4.34
C GLU A 137 -6.02 9.74 -4.40
N PRO A 138 -5.27 10.27 -5.38
CA PRO A 138 -3.84 9.98 -5.52
C PRO A 138 -3.02 10.23 -4.24
N ASN A 139 -3.38 11.27 -3.48
CA ASN A 139 -2.67 11.71 -2.27
C ASN A 139 -3.53 11.63 -1.00
N ALA A 140 -4.73 11.07 -1.05
CA ALA A 140 -5.62 10.97 0.09
C ALA A 140 -6.53 9.74 -0.01
N LEU A 141 -6.61 9.00 1.08
CA LEU A 141 -7.45 7.80 1.21
C LEU A 141 -8.27 7.93 2.47
N THR A 142 -9.54 7.56 2.42
CA THR A 142 -10.41 7.55 3.61
C THR A 142 -11.12 6.22 3.72
N TYR A 143 -11.06 5.63 4.91
CA TYR A 143 -11.73 4.39 5.26
C TYR A 143 -12.65 4.61 6.44
N GLU A 144 -13.80 3.98 6.43
CA GLU A 144 -14.61 3.74 7.63
C GLU A 144 -14.28 2.35 8.16
N VAL A 145 -13.96 2.28 9.46
CA VAL A 145 -13.60 1.04 10.15
C VAL A 145 -14.54 0.88 11.33
N SER A 146 -15.12 -0.30 11.50
CA SER A 146 -15.99 -0.64 12.62
C SER A 146 -15.59 -1.99 13.19
N SER A 147 -15.43 -2.05 14.51
CA SER A 147 -15.13 -3.27 15.27
C SER A 147 -15.55 -3.08 16.72
N GLU A 148 -16.12 -4.10 17.35
CA GLU A 148 -16.51 -4.04 18.77
C GLU A 148 -15.28 -4.08 19.70
N GLN A 149 -14.20 -4.69 19.28
CA GLN A 149 -12.99 -4.89 20.10
C GLN A 149 -11.77 -4.12 19.57
N GLY A 150 -11.89 -3.49 18.40
CA GLY A 150 -10.75 -2.92 17.69
C GLY A 150 -9.91 -3.97 17.00
N GLY A 151 -8.69 -3.62 16.59
CA GLY A 151 -7.78 -4.58 15.96
C GLY A 151 -6.66 -3.95 15.18
N LEU A 152 -5.74 -4.78 14.75
CA LEU A 152 -4.71 -4.42 13.78
C LEU A 152 -5.31 -4.53 12.37
N VAL A 153 -5.26 -3.43 11.62
CA VAL A 153 -5.73 -3.36 10.25
C VAL A 153 -4.53 -3.24 9.31
N VAL A 154 -4.49 -4.10 8.30
CA VAL A 154 -3.55 -4.02 7.19
C VAL A 154 -4.28 -3.40 6.00
N PHE A 155 -3.64 -2.45 5.33
CA PHE A 155 -4.16 -1.75 4.15
C PHE A 155 -3.36 -2.19 2.92
N SER A 156 -4.06 -2.58 1.85
CA SER A 156 -3.45 -2.97 0.58
C SER A 156 -2.88 -1.74 -0.16
N GLU A 157 -2.04 -0.99 0.55
CA GLU A 157 -1.39 0.23 0.10
C GLU A 157 0.07 0.22 0.50
N ILE A 158 0.95 0.61 -0.43
CA ILE A 158 2.39 0.54 -0.21
C ILE A 158 2.81 1.53 0.88
N TYR A 159 3.56 1.03 1.87
CA TYR A 159 4.22 1.86 2.87
C TYR A 159 5.33 2.66 2.21
N TYR A 160 5.20 3.98 2.24
CA TYR A 160 6.17 4.89 1.66
C TYR A 160 6.34 6.13 2.55
N PRO A 161 7.57 6.65 2.74
CA PRO A 161 7.79 7.87 3.50
C PRO A 161 7.00 9.05 2.95
N GLY A 162 6.44 9.87 3.84
CA GLY A 162 5.63 11.03 3.48
C GLY A 162 4.13 10.79 3.58
N TRP A 163 3.66 9.56 3.73
CA TRP A 163 2.28 9.30 4.12
C TRP A 163 2.10 9.53 5.62
N ARG A 164 1.05 10.26 5.98
CA ARG A 164 0.61 10.50 7.36
C ARG A 164 -0.75 9.83 7.55
N SER A 165 -1.00 9.31 8.75
CA SER A 165 -2.28 8.67 9.08
C SER A 165 -3.00 9.44 10.17
N TYR A 166 -4.32 9.45 10.07
CA TYR A 166 -5.22 10.12 11.01
C TYR A 166 -6.33 9.16 11.42
N LEU A 167 -6.66 9.19 12.69
CA LEU A 167 -7.81 8.50 13.25
C LEU A 167 -8.77 9.57 13.81
N ASP A 168 -9.98 9.65 13.25
CA ASP A 168 -10.98 10.65 13.59
C ASP A 168 -10.42 12.08 13.56
N GLY A 169 -9.61 12.38 12.55
CA GLY A 169 -8.96 13.68 12.33
C GLY A 169 -7.71 13.94 13.18
N LYS A 170 -7.35 13.05 14.13
CA LYS A 170 -6.12 13.17 14.92
C LYS A 170 -4.98 12.38 14.29
N GLU A 171 -3.81 13.01 14.15
CA GLU A 171 -2.64 12.31 13.60
C GLU A 171 -2.21 11.18 14.55
N VAL A 172 -2.02 10.00 13.98
CA VAL A 172 -1.57 8.79 14.69
C VAL A 172 -0.46 8.12 13.89
N LEU A 173 0.32 7.26 14.53
CA LEU A 173 1.37 6.52 13.84
C LEU A 173 0.78 5.30 13.14
N HIS A 174 1.30 5.01 11.96
CA HIS A 174 1.13 3.75 11.27
C HIS A 174 2.50 3.11 11.04
N GLY A 175 2.51 1.82 10.77
CA GLY A 175 3.72 1.06 10.51
C GLY A 175 3.66 0.32 9.18
N ARG A 176 4.72 -0.44 8.92
CA ARG A 176 4.80 -1.36 7.80
C ARG A 176 4.54 -2.78 8.28
N ALA A 177 3.70 -3.49 7.54
CA ALA A 177 3.47 -4.91 7.66
C ALA A 177 3.67 -5.60 6.30
N ASP A 178 3.81 -6.91 6.32
CA ASP A 178 3.86 -7.76 5.13
C ASP A 178 4.84 -7.25 4.08
N TYR A 179 6.01 -6.82 4.56
CA TYR A 179 7.14 -6.32 3.79
C TYR A 179 6.92 -4.96 3.10
N VAL A 180 5.73 -4.67 2.58
CA VAL A 180 5.45 -3.49 1.76
C VAL A 180 4.17 -2.73 2.13
N LEU A 181 3.28 -3.28 2.95
CA LEU A 181 1.97 -2.70 3.19
C LEU A 181 1.93 -1.78 4.41
N ARG A 182 0.94 -0.89 4.46
CA ARG A 182 0.66 -0.07 5.64
C ARG A 182 -0.20 -0.84 6.62
N ALA A 183 0.03 -0.63 7.91
CA ALA A 183 -0.81 -1.17 8.96
C ALA A 183 -0.94 -0.19 10.13
N MET A 184 -2.07 -0.23 10.86
CA MET A 184 -2.28 0.53 12.08
C MET A 184 -3.28 -0.17 12.99
N ASN A 185 -3.16 0.07 14.29
CA ASN A 185 -4.18 -0.34 15.24
C ASN A 185 -5.34 0.65 15.24
N VAL A 186 -6.56 0.12 15.19
CA VAL A 186 -7.80 0.88 15.29
C VAL A 186 -8.51 0.45 16.57
N PRO A 187 -8.93 1.39 17.46
CA PRO A 187 -9.64 1.04 18.70
C PRO A 187 -11.04 0.47 18.43
N ALA A 188 -11.69 0.01 19.52
CA ALA A 188 -13.08 -0.42 19.47
C ALA A 188 -14.01 0.75 19.13
N GLY A 189 -15.03 0.48 18.30
CA GLY A 189 -16.01 1.47 17.87
C GLY A 189 -16.05 1.65 16.35
N LYS A 190 -16.64 2.78 15.95
CA LYS A 190 -16.66 3.22 14.55
C LYS A 190 -15.70 4.40 14.39
N HIS A 191 -14.80 4.27 13.46
CA HIS A 191 -13.71 5.23 13.27
C HIS A 191 -13.54 5.58 11.80
N THR A 192 -13.05 6.79 11.56
CA THR A 192 -12.57 7.23 10.24
C THR A 192 -11.05 7.19 10.24
N VAL A 193 -10.48 6.38 9.35
CA VAL A 193 -9.04 6.31 9.11
C VAL A 193 -8.73 7.05 7.82
N GLU A 194 -7.82 8.01 7.89
CA GLU A 194 -7.37 8.76 6.72
C GLU A 194 -5.86 8.58 6.53
N PHE A 195 -5.45 8.46 5.29
CA PHE A 195 -4.05 8.58 4.88
C PHE A 195 -3.91 9.77 3.95
N ARG A 196 -2.92 10.65 4.22
CA ARG A 196 -2.60 11.81 3.39
C ARG A 196 -1.12 11.80 3.05
N PHE A 197 -0.82 11.98 1.77
CA PHE A 197 0.57 12.11 1.32
C PHE A 197 1.01 13.55 1.46
N ASP A 198 1.84 13.81 2.46
CA ASP A 198 2.31 15.15 2.83
C ASP A 198 3.80 15.12 3.21
N PRO A 199 4.71 14.90 2.24
CA PRO A 199 6.14 14.83 2.52
C PRO A 199 6.72 16.21 2.81
N LYS A 200 7.35 16.37 3.98
CA LYS A 200 8.03 17.62 4.38
C LYS A 200 9.04 18.11 3.36
N SER A 201 9.70 17.21 2.64
CA SER A 201 10.65 17.54 1.59
C SER A 201 10.02 18.35 0.45
N LEU A 202 8.76 18.10 0.12
CA LEU A 202 8.03 18.85 -0.91
C LEU A 202 7.88 20.31 -0.52
N HIS A 203 7.41 20.59 0.69
CA HIS A 203 7.23 21.96 1.20
C HIS A 203 8.56 22.74 1.24
N VAL A 204 9.65 22.07 1.64
CA VAL A 204 10.98 22.70 1.67
C VAL A 204 11.46 23.01 0.26
N THR A 205 11.35 22.07 -0.68
CA THR A 205 11.76 22.30 -2.07
C THR A 205 10.91 23.34 -2.77
N GLU A 206 9.61 23.37 -2.55
CA GLU A 206 8.73 24.42 -3.05
C GLU A 206 9.09 25.80 -2.50
N ALA A 207 9.31 25.92 -1.19
CA ALA A 207 9.74 27.18 -0.57
C ALA A 207 11.06 27.68 -1.17
N ILE A 208 12.05 26.82 -1.38
CA ILE A 208 13.32 27.16 -2.03
C ILE A 208 13.07 27.61 -3.48
N ALA A 209 12.28 26.88 -4.25
CA ALA A 209 11.98 27.19 -5.64
C ALA A 209 11.26 28.54 -5.79
N PHE A 210 10.24 28.81 -4.98
CA PHE A 210 9.54 30.11 -4.99
C PHE A 210 10.43 31.27 -4.55
N THR A 211 11.29 31.05 -3.56
CA THR A 211 12.26 32.07 -3.11
C THR A 211 13.26 32.38 -4.23
N ALA A 212 13.82 31.37 -4.89
CA ALA A 212 14.72 31.56 -6.00
C ALA A 212 14.04 32.31 -7.17
N LEU A 213 12.80 31.96 -7.51
CA LEU A 213 12.02 32.62 -8.52
C LEU A 213 11.79 34.10 -8.18
N ALA A 214 11.43 34.40 -6.93
CA ALA A 214 11.21 35.78 -6.47
C ALA A 214 12.49 36.61 -6.59
N VAL A 215 13.65 36.05 -6.22
CA VAL A 215 14.95 36.72 -6.36
C VAL A 215 15.28 37.01 -7.84
N LEU A 216 15.04 36.05 -8.74
CA LEU A 216 15.28 36.22 -10.17
C LEU A 216 14.37 37.33 -10.76
N VAL A 217 13.09 37.33 -10.41
CA VAL A 217 12.13 38.35 -10.87
C VAL A 217 12.53 39.72 -10.36
N LEU A 218 12.88 39.83 -9.07
CA LEU A 218 13.33 41.11 -8.49
C LEU A 218 14.59 41.60 -9.17
N GLY A 219 15.57 40.74 -9.42
CA GLY A 219 16.83 41.07 -10.14
C GLY A 219 16.53 41.57 -11.56
N ALA A 220 15.60 40.92 -12.28
CA ALA A 220 15.22 41.33 -13.62
C ALA A 220 14.54 42.74 -13.61
N VAL A 221 13.63 42.97 -12.66
CA VAL A 221 12.97 44.29 -12.50
C VAL A 221 14.00 45.37 -12.19
N LEU A 222 14.91 45.13 -11.27
CA LEU A 222 15.96 46.09 -10.93
C LEU A 222 16.88 46.39 -12.14
N ALA A 223 17.24 45.39 -12.92
CA ALA A 223 18.05 45.56 -14.13
C ALA A 223 17.32 46.42 -15.20
N ILE A 224 16.01 46.18 -15.38
CA ILE A 224 15.18 46.97 -16.28
C ILE A 224 15.10 48.42 -15.81
N VAL A 225 14.79 48.66 -14.54
CA VAL A 225 14.74 50.01 -13.96
C VAL A 225 16.06 50.74 -14.08
N TRP A 226 17.20 50.06 -13.80
CA TRP A 226 18.52 50.63 -13.96
C TRP A 226 18.83 50.99 -15.41
N LYS A 227 18.48 50.15 -16.38
CA LYS A 227 18.62 50.43 -17.82
C LYS A 227 17.81 51.62 -18.29
N LEU A 228 16.58 51.73 -17.80
CA LEU A 228 15.70 52.86 -18.13
C LEU A 228 16.18 54.20 -17.53
N ARG A 229 16.73 54.15 -16.31
CA ARG A 229 17.35 55.35 -15.68
C ARG A 229 18.60 55.83 -16.39
N LYS A 230 19.41 54.92 -16.98
CA LYS A 230 20.61 55.29 -17.75
C LYS A 230 20.31 55.86 -19.14
N ARG A 231 19.08 55.74 -19.64
CA ARG A 231 18.66 56.29 -20.95
C ARG A 231 18.06 57.69 -20.86
N LYS A 232 17.90 58.21 -19.63
CA LYS A 232 17.56 59.61 -19.35
C LYS A 232 18.82 60.37 -18.93
#